data_994a47d3ae072749ab9612032c68624e
#
_entry.id   994a47d3ae072749ab9612032c68624e
#
_cell.length_a   1.000
_cell.length_b   1.000
_cell.length_c   1.000
_cell.angle_alpha   90.00
_cell.angle_beta   90.00
_cell.angle_gamma   90.00
#
_symmetry.space_group_name_H-M   'P 1'
#
loop_
_entity.id
_entity.type
_entity.pdbx_description
1 polymer ?
#
loop_
_entity_poly.entity_id
_entity_poly.type
_entity_poly.pdbx_seq_one_letter_code
_entity_poly.pdbx_strand_id
1 'polypeptide(L)' 'MKPTGIEADVCADIAARQALGINKYGTTVAQNPLELRQWLTHAYEEALDMAVYLKRAIAEIDKKEGQL' A
#
# COMPACT_ATOMS: atom_id res chain seq x y z
N MET A 1 -6.39 -1.11 23.71
CA MET A 1 -7.12 -2.21 23.06
C MET A 1 -6.34 -2.70 21.84
N LYS A 2 -6.21 -4.01 21.66
CA LYS A 2 -5.56 -4.56 20.47
C LYS A 2 -6.60 -4.75 19.36
N PRO A 3 -6.25 -4.45 18.12
CA PRO A 3 -7.15 -4.73 17.01
C PRO A 3 -7.50 -6.22 16.88
N THR A 4 -8.67 -6.51 16.35
CA THR A 4 -9.13 -7.88 16.07
C THR A 4 -9.63 -7.95 14.63
N GLY A 5 -9.83 -9.17 14.12
CA GLY A 5 -10.42 -9.38 12.80
C GLY A 5 -9.59 -8.79 11.66
N ILE A 6 -10.26 -8.10 10.77
CA ILE A 6 -9.64 -7.50 9.58
C ILE A 6 -8.56 -6.48 9.96
N GLU A 7 -8.83 -5.67 10.97
CA GLU A 7 -7.83 -4.69 11.40
C GLU A 7 -6.57 -5.36 11.94
N ALA A 8 -6.71 -6.48 12.65
CA ALA A 8 -5.56 -7.26 13.11
C ALA A 8 -4.76 -7.81 11.91
N ASP A 9 -5.44 -8.28 10.88
CA ASP A 9 -4.79 -8.76 9.66
C ASP A 9 -4.01 -7.65 8.98
N VAL A 10 -4.57 -6.46 8.90
CA VAL A 10 -3.89 -5.29 8.33
C VAL A 10 -2.66 -4.94 9.16
N CYS A 11 -2.76 -5.00 10.49
CA CYS A 11 -1.60 -4.74 11.36
C CYS A 11 -0.48 -5.75 11.11
N ALA A 12 -0.82 -7.02 10.90
CA ALA A 12 0.17 -8.05 10.57
C ALA A 12 0.84 -7.77 9.23
N ASP A 13 0.08 -7.34 8.25
CA ASP A 13 0.61 -6.96 6.94
C ASP A 13 1.55 -5.76 7.05
N ILE A 14 1.19 -4.77 7.87
CA ILE A 14 2.03 -3.59 8.12
C ILE A 14 3.36 -4.03 8.74
N ALA A 15 3.31 -4.93 9.72
CA ALA A 15 4.53 -5.43 10.38
C ALA A 15 5.44 -6.14 9.36
N ALA A 16 4.87 -6.96 8.49
CA ALA A 16 5.63 -7.66 7.46
C ALA A 16 6.27 -6.67 6.47
N ARG A 17 5.53 -5.64 6.06
CA ARG A 17 6.06 -4.60 5.17
C ARG A 17 7.17 -3.79 5.83
N GLN A 18 7.05 -3.50 7.12
CA GLN A 18 8.11 -2.81 7.85
C GLN A 18 9.40 -3.64 7.84
N ALA A 19 9.30 -4.93 8.10
CA ALA A 19 10.48 -5.82 8.08
C ALA A 19 11.14 -5.83 6.70
N LEU A 20 10.37 -5.91 5.63
CA LEU A 20 10.89 -5.84 4.27
C LEU A 20 11.56 -4.50 3.99
N GLY A 21 10.93 -3.40 4.41
CA GLY A 21 11.47 -2.06 4.22
C GLY A 21 12.79 -1.85 4.95
N ILE A 22 12.88 -2.30 6.20
CA ILE A 22 14.12 -2.21 6.98
C ILE A 22 15.22 -3.04 6.30
N ASN A 23 14.89 -4.25 5.84
CA ASN A 23 15.86 -5.10 5.17
C ASN A 23 16.36 -4.47 3.87
N LYS A 24 15.48 -3.79 3.13
CA LYS A 24 15.83 -3.18 1.84
C LYS A 24 16.54 -1.85 1.98
N TYR A 25 16.09 -0.98 2.89
CA TYR A 25 16.56 0.39 3.02
C TYR A 25 17.43 0.65 4.25
N GLY A 26 17.47 -0.27 5.20
CA GLY A 26 18.30 -0.17 6.40
C GLY A 26 17.77 0.78 7.46
N THR A 27 16.52 1.23 7.34
CA THR A 27 15.96 2.20 8.29
C THR A 27 14.43 2.06 8.38
N THR A 28 13.87 2.50 9.50
CA THR A 28 12.42 2.65 9.64
C THR A 28 11.97 3.96 8.96
N VAL A 29 10.69 4.09 8.72
CA VAL A 29 10.12 5.34 8.19
C VAL A 29 10.41 6.51 9.14
N ALA A 30 10.28 6.29 10.45
CA ALA A 30 10.50 7.35 11.43
C ALA A 30 11.93 7.88 11.42
N GLN A 31 12.90 7.03 11.10
CA GLN A 31 14.32 7.39 11.14
C GLN A 31 14.89 7.76 9.76
N ASN A 32 14.12 7.58 8.71
CA ASN A 32 14.58 7.90 7.36
C ASN A 32 14.52 9.42 7.15
N PRO A 33 15.66 10.08 6.88
CA PRO A 33 15.71 11.55 6.84
C PRO A 33 15.31 12.15 5.49
N LEU A 34 14.28 11.61 4.85
CA LEU A 34 13.79 12.17 3.60
C LEU A 34 13.13 13.53 3.84
N GLU A 35 13.27 14.42 2.85
CA GLU A 35 12.58 15.70 2.85
C GLU A 35 11.07 15.51 2.69
N LEU A 36 10.28 16.46 3.18
CA LEU A 36 8.82 16.40 3.08
C LEU A 36 8.36 16.16 1.64
N ARG A 37 8.97 16.84 0.68
CA ARG A 37 8.62 16.67 -0.74
C ARG A 37 8.83 15.23 -1.20
N GLN A 38 9.89 14.58 -0.72
CA GLN A 38 10.19 13.19 -1.08
C GLN A 38 9.14 12.25 -0.50
N TRP A 39 8.70 12.46 0.75
CA TRP A 39 7.62 11.68 1.34
C TRP A 39 6.32 11.84 0.55
N LEU A 40 5.98 13.08 0.17
CA LEU A 40 4.79 13.35 -0.63
C LEU A 40 4.87 12.69 -2.00
N THR A 41 6.04 12.70 -2.63
CA THR A 41 6.26 12.07 -3.93
C THR A 41 6.06 10.56 -3.84
N HIS A 42 6.60 9.92 -2.81
CA HIS A 42 6.39 8.47 -2.60
C HIS A 42 4.91 8.14 -2.41
N ALA A 43 4.21 8.91 -1.59
CA ALA A 43 2.78 8.71 -1.37
C ALA A 43 1.98 8.90 -2.67
N TYR A 44 2.34 9.89 -3.45
CA TYR A 44 1.70 10.16 -4.74
C TYR A 44 1.88 8.99 -5.71
N GLU A 45 3.10 8.47 -5.80
CA GLU A 45 3.39 7.33 -6.67
C GLU A 45 2.59 6.10 -6.28
N GLU A 46 2.47 5.84 -4.98
CA GLU A 46 1.64 4.72 -4.48
C GLU A 46 0.16 4.92 -4.81
N ALA A 47 -0.33 6.15 -4.73
CA ALA A 47 -1.72 6.46 -5.09
C ALA A 47 -1.97 6.24 -6.58
N LEU A 48 -0.99 6.55 -7.42
CA LEU A 48 -1.09 6.27 -8.86
C LEU A 48 -1.16 4.76 -9.12
N ASP A 49 -0.34 3.98 -8.45
CA ASP A 49 -0.37 2.52 -8.58
C ASP A 49 -1.72 1.97 -8.14
N MET A 50 -2.25 2.47 -7.03
CA MET A 50 -3.56 2.07 -6.55
C MET A 50 -4.65 2.37 -7.59
N ALA A 51 -4.58 3.54 -8.23
CA ALA A 51 -5.54 3.92 -9.27
C ALA A 51 -5.50 2.94 -10.45
N VAL A 52 -4.31 2.51 -10.86
CA VAL A 52 -4.13 1.53 -11.93
C VAL A 52 -4.77 0.19 -11.56
N TYR A 53 -4.52 -0.29 -10.34
CA TYR A 53 -5.07 -1.56 -9.88
C TYR A 53 -6.59 -1.51 -9.79
N LEU A 54 -7.13 -0.40 -9.28
CA LEU A 54 -8.59 -0.21 -9.21
C LEU A 54 -9.22 -0.19 -10.59
N LYS A 55 -8.61 0.52 -11.52
CA LYS A 55 -9.12 0.58 -12.90
C LYS A 55 -9.11 -0.80 -13.56
N ARG A 56 -8.03 -1.56 -13.34
CA ARG A 56 -7.92 -2.92 -13.85
C ARG A 56 -9.02 -3.83 -13.29
N ALA A 57 -9.29 -3.73 -11.99
CA ALA A 57 -10.33 -4.52 -11.34
C ALA A 57 -11.72 -4.17 -11.87
N ILE A 58 -12.00 -2.88 -12.03
CA ILE A 58 -13.27 -2.41 -12.59
C ILE A 58 -13.43 -2.92 -14.03
N ALA A 59 -12.38 -2.89 -14.83
CA ALA A 59 -12.41 -3.38 -16.19
C ALA A 59 -12.77 -4.87 -16.26
N GLU A 60 -12.30 -5.67 -15.29
CA GLU A 60 -12.68 -7.08 -15.22
C GLU A 60 -14.16 -7.25 -14.92
N ILE A 61 -14.70 -6.46 -13.99
CA ILE A 61 -16.13 -6.49 -13.66
C ILE A 61 -16.96 -6.10 -14.89
N ASP A 62 -16.58 -5.02 -15.55
CA ASP A 62 -17.29 -4.53 -16.75
C ASP A 62 -17.28 -5.58 -17.86
N LYS A 63 -16.16 -6.26 -18.04
CA LYS A 63 -16.03 -7.34 -19.02
C LYS A 63 -16.98 -8.50 -18.70
N LYS A 64 -17.06 -8.90 -17.45
CA LYS A 64 -17.97 -9.98 -17.02
C LYS A 64 -19.43 -9.59 -17.23
N GLU A 65 -19.79 -8.37 -16.86
CA GLU A 65 -21.15 -7.86 -17.05
C GLU A 65 -21.52 -7.78 -18.52
N GLY A 66 -20.56 -7.38 -19.36
CA GLY A 66 -20.76 -7.30 -20.81
C GLY A 66 -20.95 -8.66 -21.48
N GLN A 67 -20.61 -9.76 -20.80
CA GLN A 67 -20.78 -11.11 -21.32
C GLN A 67 -22.11 -11.74 -20.92
N LEU A 68 -22.88 -11.07 -20.10
CA LEU A 68 -24.22 -11.52 -19.72
C LEU A 68 -25.24 -11.11 -20.76
#